data_ab3fef1db33f7b4ea84f956a5253b2fd
#
_entry.id   ab3fef1db33f7b4ea84f956a5253b2fd
#
_cell.length_a   1.000
_cell.length_b   1.000
_cell.length_c   1.000
_cell.angle_alpha   90.00
_cell.angle_beta   90.00
_cell.angle_gamma   90.00
#
_symmetry.space_group_name_H-M   'P 1'
#
loop_
_entity.id
_entity.type
_entity.pdbx_description
1 polymer ?
#
loop_
_entity_poly.entity_id
_entity_poly.type
_entity_poly.pdbx_seq_one_letter_code
_entity_poly.pdbx_strand_id
1 'polypeptide(L)'
;MSLDIAKEAVDYILKERDLFNEDSVSFDFIGGEPLLEANLMNEICDYIKLKLYTENHPWFDHYVFGFTTNGLNYHTEPVQRLIKNNKSHIDVTITIDGTRRKHDINRVYKSNGRGSYDDVVKNIPLWLSQFPNASTKVTISSEDIPYICESVMHLIHLNIHTIHINCVFENVWKSGDDVLLEEQLIMLADQLIEGEFYRNFDVSFFNEFIGKPMSDSENNNWCGAGRMLSIDSQGNFYPCTRFAKYSLRSKQPIIIGNVKEGINLDLLRPFITLNRLTQSPQKCKDCEVASGCAWCQGENYDASITGTIFERATAICKMHKARVRANNYFWNRLYQKLEKKGESRNSVLAIRNYEKDLFSC
;
A
#
# COMPACT_ATOMS: atom_id res chain seq x y z
N MET A 1 -19.44 -1.84 10.43
CA MET A 1 -19.10 -1.82 11.86
C MET A 1 -20.05 -0.87 12.56
N SER A 2 -20.50 -1.19 13.78
CA SER A 2 -21.21 -0.21 14.61
C SER A 2 -20.22 0.66 15.38
N LEU A 3 -20.68 1.83 15.85
CA LEU A 3 -19.86 2.70 16.69
C LEU A 3 -19.46 2.01 18.00
N ASP A 4 -20.34 1.19 18.56
CA ASP A 4 -20.07 0.47 19.82
C ASP A 4 -18.94 -0.54 19.66
N ILE A 5 -18.95 -1.35 18.59
CA ILE A 5 -17.85 -2.27 18.27
C ILE A 5 -16.54 -1.51 18.05
N ALA A 6 -16.60 -0.37 17.34
CA ALA A 6 -15.41 0.46 17.13
C ALA A 6 -14.83 0.99 18.46
N LYS A 7 -15.70 1.43 19.38
CA LYS A 7 -15.29 1.88 20.71
C LYS A 7 -14.68 0.75 21.55
N GLU A 8 -15.31 -0.43 21.57
CA GLU A 8 -14.76 -1.61 22.26
C GLU A 8 -13.36 -1.97 21.72
N ALA A 9 -13.17 -1.89 20.40
CA ALA A 9 -11.89 -2.15 19.77
C ALA A 9 -10.82 -1.11 20.15
N VAL A 10 -11.18 0.17 20.13
CA VAL A 10 -10.28 1.27 20.57
C VAL A 10 -9.92 1.12 22.03
N ASP A 11 -10.90 0.87 22.91
CA ASP A 11 -10.65 0.68 24.35
C ASP A 11 -9.72 -0.50 24.60
N TYR A 12 -9.90 -1.60 23.89
CA TYR A 12 -9.00 -2.76 23.97
C TYR A 12 -7.57 -2.38 23.57
N ILE A 13 -7.38 -1.78 22.39
CA ILE A 13 -6.07 -1.43 21.87
C ILE A 13 -5.33 -0.46 22.81
N LEU A 14 -6.00 0.58 23.29
CA LEU A 14 -5.38 1.59 24.15
C LEU A 14 -5.06 1.08 25.54
N LYS A 15 -5.77 0.04 26.01
CA LYS A 15 -5.53 -0.62 27.30
C LYS A 15 -4.33 -1.56 27.26
N GLU A 16 -4.14 -2.31 26.17
CA GLU A 16 -3.13 -3.36 26.03
C GLU A 16 -1.76 -2.79 25.61
N ARG A 17 -1.21 -1.85 26.40
CA ARG A 17 0.02 -1.09 26.10
C ARG A 17 1.27 -1.96 25.93
N ASP A 18 1.34 -3.10 26.58
CA ASP A 18 2.47 -4.04 26.43
C ASP A 18 2.46 -4.73 25.08
N LEU A 19 1.29 -4.90 24.49
CA LEU A 19 1.11 -5.52 23.18
C LEU A 19 1.22 -4.48 22.04
N PHE A 20 0.74 -3.26 22.29
CA PHE A 20 0.74 -2.13 21.36
C PHE A 20 1.67 -1.04 21.86
N ASN A 21 2.98 -1.29 21.78
CA ASN A 21 4.02 -0.46 22.41
C ASN A 21 4.89 0.33 21.42
N GLU A 22 4.47 0.43 20.16
CA GLU A 22 5.17 1.25 19.17
C GLU A 22 5.02 2.75 19.49
N ASP A 23 5.99 3.56 19.07
CA ASP A 23 6.03 5.00 19.36
C ASP A 23 4.90 5.79 18.68
N SER A 24 4.30 5.25 17.63
CA SER A 24 3.22 5.88 16.85
C SER A 24 2.23 4.85 16.31
N VAL A 25 1.04 5.33 15.92
CA VAL A 25 -0.02 4.47 15.40
C VAL A 25 -0.71 5.07 14.19
N SER A 26 -1.06 4.23 13.20
CA SER A 26 -2.01 4.54 12.15
C SER A 26 -3.33 3.82 12.39
N PHE A 27 -4.42 4.59 12.39
CA PHE A 27 -5.79 4.07 12.40
C PHE A 27 -6.34 4.13 10.97
N ASP A 28 -6.29 3.01 10.26
CA ASP A 28 -6.67 2.95 8.86
C ASP A 28 -8.12 2.50 8.68
N PHE A 29 -8.93 3.33 8.03
CA PHE A 29 -10.29 2.99 7.66
C PHE A 29 -10.32 2.28 6.31
N ILE A 30 -10.69 1.01 6.34
CA ILE A 30 -10.72 0.13 5.17
C ILE A 30 -12.14 -0.41 4.99
N GLY A 31 -12.47 -0.77 3.77
CA GLY A 31 -13.75 -1.40 3.47
C GLY A 31 -13.90 -1.61 1.97
N GLY A 32 -15.12 -1.76 1.48
CA GLY A 32 -15.38 -1.65 0.05
C GLY A 32 -15.10 -0.23 -0.44
N GLU A 33 -15.71 0.77 0.24
CA GLU A 33 -15.47 2.19 0.07
C GLU A 33 -15.69 2.90 1.42
N PRO A 34 -14.63 3.35 2.11
CA PRO A 34 -14.76 3.92 3.45
C PRO A 34 -15.57 5.22 3.49
N LEU A 35 -15.50 6.05 2.44
CA LEU A 35 -16.18 7.35 2.41
C LEU A 35 -17.73 7.26 2.34
N LEU A 36 -18.28 6.08 2.16
CA LEU A 36 -19.72 5.86 2.33
C LEU A 36 -20.15 6.00 3.80
N GLU A 37 -19.22 5.81 4.72
CA GLU A 37 -19.45 5.86 6.18
C GLU A 37 -18.68 7.03 6.84
N ALA A 38 -18.49 8.14 6.11
CA ALA A 38 -17.71 9.28 6.57
C ALA A 38 -18.20 9.89 7.91
N ASN A 39 -19.50 9.83 8.20
CA ASN A 39 -20.05 10.25 9.48
C ASN A 39 -19.56 9.34 10.62
N LEU A 40 -19.67 8.03 10.44
CA LEU A 40 -19.19 7.05 11.42
C LEU A 40 -17.67 7.17 11.62
N MET A 41 -16.90 7.34 10.54
CA MET A 41 -15.47 7.58 10.63
C MET A 41 -15.17 8.81 11.51
N ASN A 42 -15.89 9.90 11.31
CA ASN A 42 -15.71 11.11 12.11
C ASN A 42 -16.00 10.86 13.61
N GLU A 43 -17.08 10.14 13.94
CA GLU A 43 -17.41 9.77 15.33
C GLU A 43 -16.33 8.88 15.96
N ILE A 44 -15.76 7.94 15.19
CA ILE A 44 -14.66 7.07 15.66
C ILE A 44 -13.39 7.91 15.89
N CYS A 45 -13.03 8.80 14.95
CA CYS A 45 -11.88 9.70 15.11
C CYS A 45 -12.02 10.57 16.36
N ASP A 46 -13.21 11.13 16.60
CA ASP A 46 -13.47 11.95 17.80
C ASP A 46 -13.35 11.12 19.07
N TYR A 47 -13.84 9.88 19.06
CA TYR A 47 -13.70 8.97 20.19
C TYR A 47 -12.23 8.62 20.48
N ILE A 48 -11.45 8.27 19.45
CA ILE A 48 -10.01 7.99 19.58
C ILE A 48 -9.28 9.18 20.19
N LYS A 49 -9.48 10.39 19.64
CA LYS A 49 -8.86 11.63 20.18
C LYS A 49 -9.21 11.86 21.64
N LEU A 50 -10.48 11.70 22.00
CA LEU A 50 -10.95 11.84 23.38
C LEU A 50 -10.25 10.84 24.31
N LYS A 51 -10.17 9.57 23.91
CA LYS A 51 -9.53 8.51 24.71
C LYS A 51 -8.03 8.74 24.86
N LEU A 52 -7.33 9.04 23.77
CA LEU A 52 -5.90 9.37 23.80
C LEU A 52 -5.60 10.51 24.77
N TYR A 53 -6.43 11.55 24.76
CA TYR A 53 -6.30 12.69 25.66
C TYR A 53 -6.62 12.34 27.11
N THR A 54 -7.78 11.73 27.38
CA THR A 54 -8.25 11.48 28.76
C THR A 54 -7.42 10.43 29.49
N GLU A 55 -6.82 9.49 28.76
CA GLU A 55 -5.95 8.44 29.32
C GLU A 55 -4.46 8.84 29.34
N ASN A 56 -4.13 10.07 28.92
CA ASN A 56 -2.75 10.54 28.76
C ASN A 56 -1.90 9.49 28.01
N HIS A 57 -2.43 9.02 26.88
CA HIS A 57 -1.81 7.94 26.12
C HIS A 57 -0.57 8.44 25.37
N PRO A 58 0.55 7.66 25.29
CA PRO A 58 1.77 8.07 24.58
C PRO A 58 1.54 8.44 23.11
N TRP A 59 0.54 7.87 22.44
CA TRP A 59 0.20 8.17 21.06
C TRP A 59 -0.54 9.49 20.85
N PHE A 60 -0.86 10.28 21.89
CA PHE A 60 -1.70 11.47 21.76
C PHE A 60 -1.16 12.47 20.72
N ASP A 61 0.17 12.60 20.60
CA ASP A 61 0.82 13.45 19.59
C ASP A 61 1.40 12.65 18.41
N HIS A 62 1.21 11.31 18.38
CA HIS A 62 1.88 10.39 17.46
C HIS A 62 0.90 9.42 16.79
N TYR A 63 -0.26 9.92 16.37
CA TYR A 63 -1.24 9.13 15.61
C TYR A 63 -1.55 9.76 14.27
N VAL A 64 -2.03 8.94 13.33
CA VAL A 64 -2.60 9.38 12.06
C VAL A 64 -3.85 8.55 11.75
N PHE A 65 -4.85 9.18 11.12
CA PHE A 65 -5.98 8.50 10.52
C PHE A 65 -5.71 8.35 9.03
N GLY A 66 -5.74 7.10 8.53
CA GLY A 66 -5.51 6.81 7.13
C GLY A 66 -6.74 6.25 6.44
N PHE A 67 -6.92 6.56 5.16
CA PHE A 67 -7.83 5.80 4.31
C PHE A 67 -7.49 5.92 2.83
N THR A 68 -7.76 4.81 2.13
CA THR A 68 -7.69 4.76 0.67
C THR A 68 -9.12 4.69 0.13
N THR A 69 -9.45 5.57 -0.81
CA THR A 69 -10.79 5.71 -1.37
C THR A 69 -10.78 5.61 -2.91
N ASN A 70 -11.92 5.24 -3.49
CA ASN A 70 -12.15 5.38 -4.92
C ASN A 70 -12.33 6.85 -5.38
N GLY A 71 -12.39 7.79 -4.44
CA GLY A 71 -12.44 9.23 -4.70
C GLY A 71 -13.80 9.79 -5.16
N LEU A 72 -14.82 8.96 -5.38
CA LEU A 72 -16.11 9.42 -5.91
C LEU A 72 -16.83 10.39 -4.98
N ASN A 73 -16.80 10.10 -3.68
CA ASN A 73 -17.52 10.91 -2.67
C ASN A 73 -16.61 11.96 -2.00
N TYR A 74 -15.41 12.19 -2.52
CA TYR A 74 -14.41 13.04 -1.89
C TYR A 74 -14.91 14.47 -1.60
N HIS A 75 -15.70 15.05 -2.51
CA HIS A 75 -16.23 16.41 -2.42
C HIS A 75 -17.42 16.58 -1.47
N THR A 76 -17.98 15.48 -0.94
CA THR A 76 -19.20 15.56 -0.13
C THR A 76 -18.96 16.21 1.24
N GLU A 77 -19.98 16.86 1.78
CA GLU A 77 -19.90 17.57 3.06
C GLU A 77 -19.41 16.70 4.22
N PRO A 78 -19.91 15.45 4.43
CA PRO A 78 -19.41 14.60 5.50
C PRO A 78 -17.92 14.29 5.39
N VAL A 79 -17.41 14.07 4.17
CA VAL A 79 -15.99 13.80 3.91
C VAL A 79 -15.15 15.05 4.17
N GLN A 80 -15.60 16.22 3.68
CA GLN A 80 -14.89 17.47 3.91
C GLN A 80 -14.86 17.86 5.39
N ARG A 81 -15.89 17.56 6.15
CA ARG A 81 -15.93 17.71 7.61
C ARG A 81 -14.92 16.79 8.30
N LEU A 82 -14.88 15.51 7.91
CA LEU A 82 -13.90 14.54 8.43
C LEU A 82 -12.46 15.04 8.22
N ILE A 83 -12.12 15.50 7.02
CA ILE A 83 -10.80 16.02 6.69
C ILE A 83 -10.50 17.28 7.50
N LYS A 84 -11.43 18.23 7.58
CA LYS A 84 -11.26 19.48 8.33
C LYS A 84 -11.03 19.25 9.82
N ASN A 85 -11.79 18.32 10.43
CA ASN A 85 -11.72 18.03 11.86
C ASN A 85 -10.42 17.33 12.26
N ASN A 86 -9.73 16.70 11.30
CA ASN A 86 -8.52 15.89 11.54
C ASN A 86 -7.31 16.35 10.71
N LYS A 87 -7.30 17.56 10.16
CA LYS A 87 -6.35 18.05 9.16
C LYS A 87 -4.87 17.77 9.45
N SER A 88 -4.44 17.83 10.71
CA SER A 88 -3.04 17.60 11.13
C SER A 88 -2.69 16.13 11.33
N HIS A 89 -3.68 15.26 11.35
CA HIS A 89 -3.55 13.86 11.69
C HIS A 89 -4.32 12.95 10.72
N ILE A 90 -4.47 13.34 9.46
CA ILE A 90 -5.20 12.55 8.48
C ILE A 90 -4.40 12.45 7.18
N ASP A 91 -4.33 11.25 6.63
CA ASP A 91 -3.77 10.96 5.32
C ASP A 91 -4.83 10.34 4.42
N VAL A 92 -4.89 10.81 3.19
CA VAL A 92 -5.92 10.42 2.22
C VAL A 92 -5.31 10.06 0.89
N THR A 93 -5.45 8.80 0.52
CA THR A 93 -5.06 8.30 -0.79
C THR A 93 -6.28 8.11 -1.68
N ILE A 94 -6.33 8.81 -2.82
CA ILE A 94 -7.30 8.52 -3.88
C ILE A 94 -6.68 7.50 -4.84
N THR A 95 -7.37 6.41 -5.08
CA THR A 95 -6.94 5.41 -6.07
C THR A 95 -7.36 5.84 -7.47
N ILE A 96 -6.37 6.11 -8.31
CA ILE A 96 -6.55 6.33 -9.74
C ILE A 96 -5.50 5.53 -10.51
N ASP A 97 -5.94 4.58 -11.34
CA ASP A 97 -5.04 3.58 -11.94
C ASP A 97 -4.35 4.07 -13.23
N GLY A 98 -4.52 5.34 -13.60
CA GLY A 98 -3.87 5.93 -14.78
C GLY A 98 -4.84 6.59 -15.74
N THR A 99 -4.67 6.38 -17.06
CA THR A 99 -5.58 6.90 -18.09
C THR A 99 -7.00 6.37 -17.89
N ARG A 100 -8.00 7.06 -18.48
CA ARG A 100 -9.38 6.57 -18.52
C ARG A 100 -9.47 5.11 -18.95
N ARG A 101 -8.75 4.78 -20.04
CA ARG A 101 -8.75 3.43 -20.60
C ARG A 101 -8.33 2.39 -19.59
N LYS A 102 -7.22 2.62 -18.88
CA LYS A 102 -6.74 1.67 -17.86
C LYS A 102 -7.63 1.67 -16.62
N HIS A 103 -7.99 2.83 -16.11
CA HIS A 103 -8.81 2.95 -14.90
C HIS A 103 -10.15 2.22 -15.07
N ASP A 104 -10.83 2.45 -16.19
CA ASP A 104 -12.17 1.92 -16.45
C ASP A 104 -12.17 0.42 -16.84
N ILE A 105 -11.02 -0.25 -17.00
CA ILE A 105 -10.98 -1.72 -17.13
C ILE A 105 -11.56 -2.38 -15.88
N ASN A 106 -11.17 -1.91 -14.69
CA ASN A 106 -11.48 -2.58 -13.43
C ASN A 106 -12.35 -1.72 -12.50
N ARG A 107 -12.50 -0.41 -12.77
CA ARG A 107 -13.23 0.53 -11.91
C ARG A 107 -14.46 1.07 -12.57
N VAL A 108 -15.51 0.25 -12.48
CA VAL A 108 -16.81 0.52 -13.06
C VAL A 108 -17.91 0.58 -11.99
N TYR A 109 -18.94 1.34 -12.26
CA TYR A 109 -20.16 1.33 -11.43
C TYR A 109 -20.85 -0.03 -11.52
N LYS A 110 -21.13 -0.66 -10.38
CA LYS A 110 -21.83 -1.95 -10.32
C LYS A 110 -23.25 -1.89 -10.93
N SER A 111 -23.88 -0.73 -10.90
CA SER A 111 -25.24 -0.53 -11.38
C SER A 111 -25.40 -0.61 -12.90
N ASN A 112 -24.40 -0.16 -13.66
CA ASN A 112 -24.53 -0.01 -15.13
C ASN A 112 -23.26 -0.31 -15.92
N GLY A 113 -22.15 -0.70 -15.27
CA GLY A 113 -20.88 -0.99 -15.93
C GLY A 113 -20.14 0.24 -16.49
N ARG A 114 -20.63 1.47 -16.27
CA ARG A 114 -19.93 2.69 -16.72
C ARG A 114 -18.63 2.87 -15.93
N GLY A 115 -17.55 3.28 -16.62
CA GLY A 115 -16.29 3.64 -15.98
C GLY A 115 -16.44 4.82 -15.02
N SER A 116 -15.62 4.85 -13.98
CA SER A 116 -15.66 5.86 -12.92
C SER A 116 -14.64 6.97 -13.08
N TYR A 117 -13.73 6.87 -14.04
CA TYR A 117 -12.60 7.79 -14.24
C TYR A 117 -12.99 9.27 -14.21
N ASP A 118 -13.99 9.66 -15.02
CA ASP A 118 -14.40 11.07 -15.15
C ASP A 118 -14.93 11.68 -13.85
N ASP A 119 -15.54 10.86 -13.01
CA ASP A 119 -16.08 11.32 -11.75
C ASP A 119 -15.01 11.41 -10.66
N VAL A 120 -14.00 10.54 -10.72
CA VAL A 120 -12.84 10.58 -9.82
C VAL A 120 -11.95 11.77 -10.13
N VAL A 121 -11.60 11.99 -11.39
CA VAL A 121 -10.68 13.07 -11.82
C VAL A 121 -11.18 14.45 -11.45
N LYS A 122 -12.48 14.68 -11.42
CA LYS A 122 -13.08 15.96 -10.95
C LYS A 122 -12.67 16.33 -9.53
N ASN A 123 -12.37 15.35 -8.67
CA ASN A 123 -12.00 15.55 -7.28
C ASN A 123 -10.49 15.73 -7.06
N ILE A 124 -9.65 15.41 -8.05
CA ILE A 124 -8.18 15.50 -7.93
C ILE A 124 -7.70 16.91 -7.59
N PRO A 125 -8.17 17.99 -8.23
CA PRO A 125 -7.72 19.34 -7.87
C PRO A 125 -8.03 19.71 -6.41
N LEU A 126 -9.21 19.37 -5.89
CA LEU A 126 -9.57 19.59 -4.49
C LEU A 126 -8.66 18.78 -3.56
N TRP A 127 -8.47 17.49 -3.87
CA TRP A 127 -7.61 16.61 -3.10
C TRP A 127 -6.16 17.12 -3.02
N LEU A 128 -5.54 17.47 -4.16
CA LEU A 128 -4.17 17.99 -4.19
C LEU A 128 -4.02 19.36 -3.54
N SER A 129 -5.09 20.19 -3.51
CA SER A 129 -5.06 21.44 -2.76
C SER A 129 -5.02 21.25 -1.25
N GLN A 130 -5.58 20.12 -0.76
CA GLN A 130 -5.60 19.77 0.67
C GLN A 130 -4.39 18.91 1.07
N PHE A 131 -3.91 18.06 0.16
CA PHE A 131 -2.81 17.12 0.33
C PHE A 131 -1.81 17.24 -0.84
N PRO A 132 -0.96 18.28 -0.88
CA PRO A 132 -0.06 18.51 -2.02
C PRO A 132 0.93 17.37 -2.27
N ASN A 133 1.29 16.64 -1.23
CA ASN A 133 2.22 15.50 -1.29
C ASN A 133 1.52 14.13 -1.29
N ALA A 134 0.21 14.11 -1.52
CA ALA A 134 -0.54 12.87 -1.50
C ALA A 134 -0.05 11.88 -2.56
N SER A 135 -0.15 10.61 -2.21
CA SER A 135 0.20 9.50 -3.09
C SER A 135 -1.04 8.87 -3.72
N THR A 136 -0.86 8.27 -4.90
CA THR A 136 -1.86 7.37 -5.47
C THR A 136 -1.31 5.96 -5.59
N LYS A 137 -2.22 4.98 -5.65
CA LYS A 137 -1.87 3.57 -5.81
C LYS A 137 -2.38 3.05 -7.15
N VAL A 138 -1.45 2.49 -7.94
CA VAL A 138 -1.73 1.83 -9.22
C VAL A 138 -1.55 0.33 -9.04
N THR A 139 -2.59 -0.43 -9.32
CA THR A 139 -2.54 -1.89 -9.29
C THR A 139 -2.37 -2.42 -10.71
N ILE A 140 -1.48 -3.41 -10.89
CA ILE A 140 -1.16 -4.01 -12.18
C ILE A 140 -1.41 -5.50 -12.13
N SER A 141 -2.21 -5.99 -13.07
CA SER A 141 -2.37 -7.39 -13.45
C SER A 141 -1.86 -7.60 -14.89
N SER A 142 -1.94 -8.82 -15.39
CA SER A 142 -1.50 -9.14 -16.78
C SER A 142 -2.15 -8.25 -17.83
N GLU A 143 -3.42 -7.91 -17.68
CA GLU A 143 -4.18 -7.10 -18.67
C GLU A 143 -3.83 -5.61 -18.64
N ASP A 144 -3.23 -5.16 -17.54
CA ASP A 144 -2.87 -3.75 -17.34
C ASP A 144 -1.51 -3.38 -17.94
N ILE A 145 -0.62 -4.37 -18.15
CA ILE A 145 0.77 -4.13 -18.52
C ILE A 145 0.94 -3.22 -19.75
N PRO A 146 0.18 -3.38 -20.84
CA PRO A 146 0.35 -2.55 -22.03
C PRO A 146 0.12 -1.04 -21.82
N TYR A 147 -0.50 -0.67 -20.70
CA TYR A 147 -0.92 0.70 -20.39
C TYR A 147 -0.09 1.38 -19.31
N ILE A 148 0.96 0.74 -18.79
CA ILE A 148 1.71 1.22 -17.62
C ILE A 148 2.38 2.57 -17.91
N CYS A 149 3.16 2.66 -18.97
CA CYS A 149 3.89 3.88 -19.31
C CYS A 149 2.96 5.07 -19.48
N GLU A 150 1.95 4.96 -20.35
CA GLU A 150 0.99 6.05 -20.57
C GLU A 150 0.21 6.42 -19.33
N SER A 151 -0.12 5.44 -18.46
CA SER A 151 -0.89 5.65 -17.25
C SER A 151 -0.09 6.39 -16.17
N VAL A 152 1.16 6.03 -15.97
CA VAL A 152 2.02 6.72 -15.00
C VAL A 152 2.30 8.15 -15.47
N MET A 153 2.60 8.34 -16.76
CA MET A 153 2.78 9.69 -17.32
C MET A 153 1.51 10.54 -17.20
N HIS A 154 0.35 9.93 -17.39
CA HIS A 154 -0.92 10.62 -17.18
C HIS A 154 -1.10 11.11 -15.72
N LEU A 155 -0.75 10.28 -14.73
CA LEU A 155 -0.81 10.66 -13.32
C LEU A 155 0.17 11.81 -12.99
N ILE A 156 1.35 11.81 -13.60
CA ILE A 156 2.31 12.91 -13.52
C ILE A 156 1.70 14.21 -14.07
N HIS A 157 1.02 14.14 -15.22
CA HIS A 157 0.33 15.30 -15.80
C HIS A 157 -0.88 15.78 -14.98
N LEU A 158 -1.47 14.93 -14.14
CA LEU A 158 -2.44 15.32 -13.12
C LEU A 158 -1.76 15.94 -11.88
N ASN A 159 -0.42 16.10 -11.88
CA ASN A 159 0.39 16.63 -10.80
C ASN A 159 0.34 15.79 -9.51
N ILE A 160 0.23 14.48 -9.64
CA ILE A 160 0.31 13.54 -8.51
C ILE A 160 1.78 13.15 -8.32
N HIS A 161 2.40 13.64 -7.25
CA HIS A 161 3.86 13.59 -7.07
C HIS A 161 4.39 12.21 -6.68
N THR A 162 3.61 11.40 -5.97
CA THR A 162 4.02 10.06 -5.51
C THR A 162 3.09 9.00 -6.08
N ILE A 163 3.65 8.09 -6.85
CA ILE A 163 2.90 7.04 -7.55
C ILE A 163 3.41 5.68 -7.09
N HIS A 164 2.63 5.02 -6.23
CA HIS A 164 2.90 3.66 -5.80
C HIS A 164 2.33 2.66 -6.79
N ILE A 165 3.20 1.83 -7.36
CA ILE A 165 2.81 0.82 -8.33
C ILE A 165 3.03 -0.56 -7.72
N ASN A 166 2.00 -1.40 -7.76
CA ASN A 166 2.07 -2.78 -7.28
C ASN A 166 1.62 -3.78 -8.34
N CYS A 167 2.44 -4.76 -8.63
CA CYS A 167 1.98 -5.98 -9.27
C CYS A 167 1.17 -6.81 -8.28
N VAL A 168 0.03 -7.36 -8.70
CA VAL A 168 -0.75 -8.28 -7.87
C VAL A 168 0.07 -9.53 -7.52
N PHE A 169 -0.12 -10.07 -6.34
CA PHE A 169 0.60 -11.26 -5.87
C PHE A 169 0.02 -12.55 -6.44
N GLU A 170 -1.22 -12.49 -6.88
CA GLU A 170 -1.99 -13.59 -7.41
C GLU A 170 -1.34 -14.20 -8.67
N ASN A 171 -1.56 -15.49 -8.89
CA ASN A 171 -1.05 -16.20 -10.06
C ASN A 171 -1.90 -15.92 -11.32
N VAL A 172 -1.83 -14.68 -11.81
CA VAL A 172 -2.57 -14.19 -13.00
C VAL A 172 -1.67 -13.95 -14.20
N TRP A 173 -0.37 -14.13 -14.05
CA TRP A 173 0.65 -13.77 -15.04
C TRP A 173 0.74 -14.78 -16.18
N LYS A 174 0.78 -14.28 -17.41
CA LYS A 174 0.89 -15.04 -18.65
C LYS A 174 2.34 -15.14 -19.14
N SER A 175 2.58 -16.00 -20.09
CA SER A 175 3.89 -16.08 -20.76
C SER A 175 4.16 -14.79 -21.54
N GLY A 176 5.34 -14.19 -21.33
CA GLY A 176 5.74 -12.93 -21.97
C GLY A 176 5.38 -11.65 -21.19
N ASP A 177 4.56 -11.75 -20.12
CA ASP A 177 4.20 -10.58 -19.32
C ASP A 177 5.42 -9.89 -18.68
N ASP A 178 6.41 -10.66 -18.27
CA ASP A 178 7.67 -10.13 -17.73
C ASP A 178 8.47 -9.34 -18.76
N VAL A 179 8.49 -9.77 -20.01
CA VAL A 179 9.15 -9.04 -21.11
C VAL A 179 8.40 -7.74 -21.38
N LEU A 180 7.08 -7.81 -21.51
CA LEU A 180 6.25 -6.63 -21.77
C LEU A 180 6.31 -5.62 -20.63
N LEU A 181 6.33 -6.10 -19.35
CA LEU A 181 6.52 -5.23 -18.19
C LEU A 181 7.85 -4.48 -18.25
N GLU A 182 8.94 -5.18 -18.57
CA GLU A 182 10.26 -4.57 -18.70
C GLU A 182 10.27 -3.49 -19.79
N GLU A 183 9.70 -3.78 -20.97
CA GLU A 183 9.58 -2.83 -22.08
C GLU A 183 8.80 -1.57 -21.66
N GLN A 184 7.65 -1.72 -21.02
CA GLN A 184 6.85 -0.61 -20.54
C GLN A 184 7.59 0.24 -19.49
N LEU A 185 8.33 -0.40 -18.60
CA LEU A 185 9.12 0.31 -17.58
C LEU A 185 10.35 1.00 -18.18
N ILE A 186 10.98 0.45 -19.22
CA ILE A 186 12.06 1.12 -19.95
C ILE A 186 11.52 2.36 -20.68
N MET A 187 10.37 2.26 -21.36
CA MET A 187 9.73 3.42 -21.97
C MET A 187 9.40 4.51 -20.95
N LEU A 188 8.89 4.12 -19.80
CA LEU A 188 8.61 5.04 -18.70
C LEU A 188 9.89 5.69 -18.16
N ALA A 189 10.97 4.91 -17.98
CA ALA A 189 12.28 5.40 -17.55
C ALA A 189 12.82 6.49 -18.48
N ASP A 190 12.71 6.27 -19.80
CA ASP A 190 13.14 7.23 -20.80
C ASP A 190 12.34 8.53 -20.70
N GLN A 191 11.03 8.48 -20.63
CA GLN A 191 10.17 9.67 -20.49
C GLN A 191 10.46 10.44 -19.19
N LEU A 192 10.64 9.73 -18.07
CA LEU A 192 10.99 10.35 -16.79
C LEU A 192 12.34 11.07 -16.84
N ILE A 193 13.33 10.49 -17.52
CA ILE A 193 14.67 11.06 -17.64
C ILE A 193 14.71 12.20 -18.64
N GLU A 194 14.10 12.05 -19.80
CA GLU A 194 14.09 13.08 -20.85
C GLU A 194 13.32 14.33 -20.43
N GLY A 195 12.15 14.16 -19.83
CA GLY A 195 11.32 15.26 -19.29
C GLY A 195 11.77 15.78 -17.94
N GLU A 196 12.84 15.23 -17.36
CA GLU A 196 13.36 15.56 -16.02
C GLU A 196 12.31 15.41 -14.88
N PHE A 197 11.28 14.60 -15.09
CA PHE A 197 10.22 14.36 -14.12
C PHE A 197 10.76 13.71 -12.82
N TYR A 198 11.88 13.00 -12.88
CA TYR A 198 12.56 12.44 -11.71
C TYR A 198 12.91 13.46 -10.62
N ARG A 199 12.91 14.77 -10.94
CA ARG A 199 13.21 15.83 -9.97
C ARG A 199 12.05 16.08 -9.01
N ASN A 200 10.81 15.91 -9.46
CA ASN A 200 9.61 16.30 -8.72
C ASN A 200 8.62 15.17 -8.48
N PHE A 201 8.80 14.02 -9.16
CA PHE A 201 7.88 12.90 -9.09
C PHE A 201 8.60 11.63 -8.65
N ASP A 202 7.96 10.90 -7.76
CA ASP A 202 8.42 9.59 -7.31
C ASP A 202 7.54 8.46 -7.87
N VAL A 203 8.20 7.50 -8.51
CA VAL A 203 7.56 6.30 -9.05
C VAL A 203 8.18 5.09 -8.35
N SER A 204 7.42 4.41 -7.51
CA SER A 204 7.92 3.38 -6.59
C SER A 204 8.61 2.20 -7.26
N PHE A 205 8.41 1.99 -8.57
CA PHE A 205 9.11 0.93 -9.29
C PHE A 205 10.60 1.23 -9.51
N PHE A 206 11.00 2.51 -9.49
CA PHE A 206 12.40 2.91 -9.62
C PHE A 206 13.02 3.23 -8.27
N ASN A 207 13.48 2.18 -7.58
CA ASN A 207 14.12 2.27 -6.28
C ASN A 207 15.55 1.71 -6.36
N GLU A 208 16.56 2.53 -6.06
CA GLU A 208 17.95 2.14 -6.20
C GLU A 208 18.42 1.05 -5.23
N PHE A 209 17.66 0.80 -4.16
CA PHE A 209 18.02 -0.17 -3.12
C PHE A 209 17.51 -1.58 -3.39
N ILE A 210 16.84 -1.83 -4.52
CA ILE A 210 16.37 -3.16 -4.89
C ILE A 210 17.30 -3.87 -5.88
N GLY A 211 17.10 -5.17 -6.04
CA GLY A 211 17.79 -5.97 -7.07
C GLY A 211 19.20 -6.41 -6.68
N LYS A 212 19.46 -6.57 -5.39
CA LYS A 212 20.69 -7.14 -4.83
C LYS A 212 20.40 -8.46 -4.13
N PRO A 213 21.39 -9.30 -3.83
CA PRO A 213 21.21 -10.41 -2.90
C PRO A 213 20.67 -9.92 -1.55
N MET A 214 19.91 -10.74 -0.88
CA MET A 214 19.36 -10.40 0.43
C MET A 214 20.47 -10.30 1.46
N SER A 215 20.49 -9.22 2.24
CA SER A 215 21.36 -9.08 3.42
C SER A 215 20.67 -9.65 4.67
N ASP A 216 21.48 -9.94 5.71
CA ASP A 216 20.96 -10.44 6.99
C ASP A 216 20.02 -9.43 7.66
N SER A 217 20.26 -8.12 7.48
CA SER A 217 19.42 -7.04 8.00
C SER A 217 18.01 -6.99 7.35
N GLU A 218 17.85 -7.59 6.17
CA GLU A 218 16.57 -7.71 5.48
C GLU A 218 15.79 -8.97 5.86
N ASN A 219 16.35 -9.81 6.74
CA ASN A 219 15.67 -11.01 7.24
C ASN A 219 14.69 -10.67 8.35
N ASN A 220 13.63 -9.97 8.00
CA ASN A 220 12.56 -9.56 8.91
C ASN A 220 11.18 -9.90 8.34
N ASN A 221 10.15 -9.67 9.14
CA ASN A 221 8.75 -9.75 8.71
C ASN A 221 8.27 -8.35 8.24
N TRP A 222 8.80 -7.87 7.12
CA TRP A 222 8.43 -6.55 6.59
C TRP A 222 6.99 -6.47 6.04
N CYS A 223 6.34 -7.62 5.79
CA CYS A 223 4.94 -7.69 5.36
C CYS A 223 3.95 -7.07 6.37
N GLY A 224 4.35 -6.95 7.64
CA GLY A 224 3.54 -6.33 8.69
C GLY A 224 2.43 -7.22 9.27
N ALA A 225 2.10 -8.37 8.67
CA ALA A 225 1.11 -9.28 9.25
C ALA A 225 1.54 -9.74 10.65
N GLY A 226 0.62 -9.60 11.60
CA GLY A 226 0.87 -9.85 13.02
C GLY A 226 1.29 -8.61 13.82
N ARG A 227 1.88 -7.58 13.19
CA ARG A 227 2.08 -6.25 13.78
C ARG A 227 0.92 -5.32 13.48
N MET A 228 0.30 -5.46 12.30
CA MET A 228 -0.98 -4.85 11.99
C MET A 228 -2.11 -5.64 12.66
N LEU A 229 -3.13 -4.93 13.13
CA LEU A 229 -4.37 -5.52 13.59
C LEU A 229 -5.49 -5.06 12.67
N SER A 230 -6.22 -5.99 12.07
CA SER A 230 -7.41 -5.68 11.30
C SER A 230 -8.66 -6.15 12.05
N ILE A 231 -9.71 -5.32 12.05
CA ILE A 231 -10.92 -5.54 12.83
C ILE A 231 -12.13 -5.48 11.88
N ASP A 232 -12.97 -6.52 11.91
CA ASP A 232 -14.17 -6.54 11.09
C ASP A 232 -15.39 -5.89 11.78
N SER A 233 -16.51 -5.83 11.08
CA SER A 233 -17.75 -5.26 11.60
C SER A 233 -18.38 -6.04 12.75
N GLN A 234 -17.90 -7.23 13.04
CA GLN A 234 -18.35 -8.08 14.15
C GLN A 234 -17.41 -8.01 15.36
N GLY A 235 -16.30 -7.27 15.23
CA GLY A 235 -15.29 -7.15 16.28
C GLY A 235 -14.26 -8.27 16.29
N ASN A 236 -14.17 -9.09 15.24
CA ASN A 236 -13.14 -10.12 15.14
C ASN A 236 -11.80 -9.50 14.74
N PHE A 237 -10.71 -10.01 15.29
CA PHE A 237 -9.35 -9.59 15.06
C PHE A 237 -8.64 -10.52 14.07
N TYR A 238 -7.92 -9.92 13.12
CA TYR A 238 -7.13 -10.61 12.10
C TYR A 238 -5.69 -10.09 12.10
N PRO A 239 -4.69 -10.91 11.75
CA PRO A 239 -3.28 -10.47 11.70
C PRO A 239 -3.01 -9.39 10.62
N CYS A 240 -3.84 -9.31 9.60
CA CYS A 240 -4.01 -8.18 8.66
C CYS A 240 -5.28 -8.37 7.82
N THR A 241 -5.67 -7.38 7.03
CA THR A 241 -6.87 -7.40 6.18
C THR A 241 -6.92 -8.58 5.20
N ARG A 242 -5.76 -9.09 4.78
CA ARG A 242 -5.68 -10.22 3.83
C ARG A 242 -6.13 -11.56 4.41
N PHE A 243 -6.29 -11.68 5.73
CA PHE A 243 -6.81 -12.88 6.39
C PHE A 243 -8.30 -12.81 6.72
N ALA A 244 -8.95 -11.67 6.44
CA ALA A 244 -10.39 -11.55 6.60
C ALA A 244 -11.15 -12.26 5.44
N LYS A 245 -12.36 -12.71 5.74
CA LYS A 245 -13.19 -13.49 4.81
C LYS A 245 -13.35 -12.83 3.42
N TYR A 246 -13.49 -11.51 3.38
CA TYR A 246 -13.70 -10.77 2.13
C TYR A 246 -12.45 -10.64 1.25
N SER A 247 -11.27 -10.96 1.80
CA SER A 247 -9.99 -10.89 1.07
C SER A 247 -9.50 -12.25 0.58
N LEU A 248 -10.07 -13.34 1.09
CA LEU A 248 -9.67 -14.72 0.77
C LEU A 248 -10.54 -15.29 -0.34
N ARG A 249 -9.92 -16.06 -1.24
CA ARG A 249 -10.57 -16.72 -2.38
C ARG A 249 -11.02 -18.13 -2.06
N SER A 250 -10.16 -18.89 -1.38
CA SER A 250 -10.36 -20.33 -1.20
C SER A 250 -10.23 -20.83 0.24
N LYS A 251 -9.63 -20.04 1.12
CA LYS A 251 -9.35 -20.43 2.50
C LYS A 251 -10.33 -19.83 3.49
N GLN A 252 -10.37 -20.42 4.69
CA GLN A 252 -11.12 -19.85 5.80
C GLN A 252 -10.34 -18.66 6.42
N PRO A 253 -11.04 -17.65 6.95
CA PRO A 253 -10.40 -16.54 7.62
C PRO A 253 -9.59 -17.02 8.85
N ILE A 254 -8.51 -16.31 9.16
CA ILE A 254 -7.73 -16.57 10.36
C ILE A 254 -8.04 -15.50 11.38
N ILE A 255 -8.94 -15.84 12.30
CA ILE A 255 -9.30 -14.99 13.44
C ILE A 255 -8.31 -15.25 14.57
N ILE A 256 -7.69 -14.18 15.07
CA ILE A 256 -6.70 -14.24 16.16
C ILE A 256 -7.26 -13.72 17.49
N GLY A 257 -8.54 -13.42 17.56
CA GLY A 257 -9.23 -12.92 18.74
C GLY A 257 -10.43 -12.07 18.39
N ASN A 258 -10.97 -11.36 19.37
CA ASN A 258 -12.08 -10.43 19.19
C ASN A 258 -12.09 -9.35 20.29
N VAL A 259 -12.93 -8.32 20.13
CA VAL A 259 -13.02 -7.17 21.05
C VAL A 259 -13.36 -7.54 22.48
N LYS A 260 -13.98 -8.71 22.76
CA LYS A 260 -14.41 -9.16 24.09
C LYS A 260 -13.37 -10.01 24.79
N GLU A 261 -12.74 -10.91 24.05
CA GLU A 261 -11.78 -11.89 24.57
C GLU A 261 -10.33 -11.43 24.42
N GLY A 262 -10.09 -10.41 23.59
CA GLY A 262 -8.76 -9.94 23.26
C GLY A 262 -8.05 -10.82 22.22
N ILE A 263 -6.76 -10.60 22.04
CA ILE A 263 -5.90 -11.33 21.11
C ILE A 263 -5.43 -12.63 21.74
N ASN A 264 -5.60 -13.74 21.02
CA ASN A 264 -4.98 -15.01 21.35
C ASN A 264 -3.52 -15.02 20.85
N LEU A 265 -2.58 -14.92 21.78
CA LEU A 265 -1.15 -14.84 21.50
C LEU A 265 -0.59 -16.10 20.82
N ASP A 266 -1.16 -17.29 21.06
CA ASP A 266 -0.72 -18.51 20.39
C ASP A 266 -1.11 -18.53 18.90
N LEU A 267 -2.26 -17.94 18.54
CA LEU A 267 -2.67 -17.75 17.17
C LEU A 267 -1.91 -16.62 16.47
N LEU A 268 -1.50 -15.58 17.21
CA LEU A 268 -0.73 -14.46 16.66
C LEU A 268 0.74 -14.81 16.44
N ARG A 269 1.34 -15.60 17.36
CA ARG A 269 2.79 -15.91 17.38
C ARG A 269 3.37 -16.34 16.02
N PRO A 270 2.72 -17.23 15.23
CA PRO A 270 3.26 -17.62 13.91
C PRO A 270 3.51 -16.45 12.98
N PHE A 271 2.65 -15.43 13.00
CA PHE A 271 2.76 -14.26 12.11
C PHE A 271 3.91 -13.34 12.49
N ILE A 272 4.13 -13.08 13.77
CA ILE A 272 5.19 -12.19 14.23
C ILE A 272 6.57 -12.85 14.24
N THR A 273 6.65 -14.18 14.31
CA THR A 273 7.91 -14.93 14.31
C THR A 273 8.41 -15.31 12.92
N LEU A 274 7.52 -15.27 11.90
CA LEU A 274 7.92 -15.50 10.51
C LEU A 274 8.88 -14.41 10.03
N ASN A 275 9.89 -14.86 9.32
CA ASN A 275 10.80 -13.97 8.61
C ASN A 275 11.03 -14.48 7.18
N ARG A 276 11.77 -13.70 6.41
CA ARG A 276 11.97 -13.96 5.00
C ARG A 276 12.67 -15.31 4.74
N LEU A 277 13.68 -15.66 5.55
CA LEU A 277 14.43 -16.92 5.37
C LEU A 277 13.58 -18.12 5.75
N THR A 278 12.81 -18.05 6.84
CA THR A 278 12.04 -19.21 7.34
C THR A 278 10.91 -19.63 6.41
N GLN A 279 10.38 -18.73 5.59
CA GLN A 279 9.29 -19.03 4.65
C GLN A 279 9.74 -19.14 3.18
N SER A 280 10.98 -18.77 2.86
CA SER A 280 11.45 -18.76 1.46
C SER A 280 12.04 -20.10 1.06
N PRO A 281 11.66 -20.64 -0.12
CA PRO A 281 12.34 -21.79 -0.71
C PRO A 281 13.78 -21.44 -1.08
N GLN A 282 14.64 -22.47 -1.25
CA GLN A 282 16.07 -22.29 -1.50
C GLN A 282 16.35 -21.34 -2.69
N LYS A 283 15.59 -21.49 -3.78
CA LYS A 283 15.69 -20.59 -4.97
C LYS A 283 15.52 -19.10 -4.66
N CYS A 284 14.80 -18.77 -3.57
CA CYS A 284 14.61 -17.37 -3.16
C CYS A 284 15.72 -16.91 -2.21
N LYS A 285 16.30 -17.84 -1.42
CA LYS A 285 17.44 -17.55 -0.54
C LYS A 285 18.70 -17.25 -1.36
N ASP A 286 18.91 -18.02 -2.43
CA ASP A 286 20.06 -17.89 -3.34
C ASP A 286 19.83 -16.85 -4.47
N CYS A 287 18.74 -16.10 -4.43
CA CYS A 287 18.40 -15.19 -5.51
C CYS A 287 19.27 -13.93 -5.48
N GLU A 288 20.00 -13.68 -6.57
CA GLU A 288 20.91 -12.54 -6.73
C GLU A 288 20.19 -11.17 -6.72
N VAL A 289 18.87 -11.16 -6.95
CA VAL A 289 18.05 -9.95 -7.00
C VAL A 289 16.93 -9.98 -5.95
N ALA A 290 17.18 -10.60 -4.81
CA ALA A 290 16.17 -10.86 -3.79
C ALA A 290 15.69 -9.60 -3.05
N SER A 291 16.54 -8.56 -2.92
CA SER A 291 16.16 -7.33 -2.24
C SER A 291 15.02 -6.60 -2.97
N GLY A 292 14.06 -6.08 -2.23
CA GLY A 292 12.86 -5.44 -2.80
C GLY A 292 11.86 -6.39 -3.47
N CYS A 293 12.09 -7.71 -3.42
CA CYS A 293 11.11 -8.69 -3.90
C CYS A 293 9.98 -8.83 -2.90
N ALA A 294 8.83 -8.27 -3.25
CA ALA A 294 7.64 -8.25 -2.42
C ALA A 294 7.05 -9.67 -2.19
N TRP A 295 6.36 -9.83 -1.07
CA TRP A 295 5.63 -11.05 -0.72
C TRP A 295 4.50 -10.73 0.25
N CYS A 296 3.51 -11.57 0.29
CA CYS A 296 2.33 -11.40 1.12
C CYS A 296 2.01 -12.70 1.86
N GLN A 297 1.95 -12.66 3.19
CA GLN A 297 1.60 -13.85 3.99
C GLN A 297 0.16 -14.30 3.70
N GLY A 298 -0.77 -13.37 3.48
CA GLY A 298 -2.15 -13.70 3.12
C GLY A 298 -2.23 -14.40 1.75
N GLU A 299 -1.44 -13.97 0.76
CA GLU A 299 -1.36 -14.68 -0.53
C GLU A 299 -0.69 -16.04 -0.39
N ASN A 300 0.39 -16.16 0.41
CA ASN A 300 0.99 -17.46 0.71
C ASN A 300 -0.05 -18.43 1.25
N TYR A 301 -0.87 -18.00 2.19
CA TYR A 301 -1.93 -18.80 2.78
C TYR A 301 -3.02 -19.17 1.78
N ASP A 302 -3.49 -18.21 0.98
CA ASP A 302 -4.63 -18.38 0.07
C ASP A 302 -4.26 -19.01 -1.28
N ALA A 303 -2.97 -19.01 -1.66
CA ALA A 303 -2.50 -19.63 -2.90
C ALA A 303 -2.74 -21.13 -2.91
N SER A 304 -3.28 -21.65 -4.01
CA SER A 304 -3.61 -23.07 -4.16
C SER A 304 -2.40 -24.01 -4.04
N ILE A 305 -1.19 -23.49 -4.33
CA ILE A 305 0.05 -24.28 -4.32
C ILE A 305 0.60 -24.43 -2.90
N THR A 306 0.72 -23.32 -2.16
CA THR A 306 1.34 -23.34 -0.82
C THR A 306 0.29 -23.59 0.27
N GLY A 307 -0.80 -22.86 0.29
CA GLY A 307 -1.89 -22.99 1.25
C GLY A 307 -1.50 -22.79 2.70
N THR A 308 -0.34 -22.19 2.96
CA THR A 308 0.23 -21.97 4.29
C THR A 308 1.00 -20.66 4.36
N ILE A 309 1.05 -20.02 5.55
CA ILE A 309 1.88 -18.84 5.77
C ILE A 309 3.39 -19.17 5.80
N PHE A 310 3.75 -20.42 5.97
CA PHE A 310 5.15 -20.89 6.13
C PHE A 310 5.85 -21.17 4.80
N GLU A 311 5.17 -21.05 3.68
CA GLU A 311 5.73 -21.27 2.36
C GLU A 311 5.39 -20.11 1.42
N ARG A 312 6.42 -19.54 0.80
CA ARG A 312 6.30 -18.36 -0.05
C ARG A 312 5.72 -18.71 -1.41
N ALA A 313 4.61 -18.07 -1.78
CA ALA A 313 4.12 -18.03 -3.15
C ALA A 313 5.08 -17.27 -4.06
N THR A 314 5.42 -17.82 -5.23
CA THR A 314 6.44 -17.25 -6.11
C THR A 314 5.92 -16.82 -7.49
N ALA A 315 4.61 -16.70 -7.67
CA ALA A 315 3.99 -16.30 -8.95
C ALA A 315 4.54 -14.95 -9.48
N ILE A 316 4.78 -14.00 -8.57
CA ILE A 316 5.31 -12.66 -8.89
C ILE A 316 6.80 -12.64 -9.29
N CYS A 317 7.53 -13.76 -9.17
CA CYS A 317 8.99 -13.79 -9.29
C CYS A 317 9.50 -13.21 -10.61
N LYS A 318 8.88 -13.57 -11.75
CA LYS A 318 9.28 -13.07 -13.08
C LYS A 318 9.08 -11.56 -13.18
N MET A 319 7.98 -11.04 -12.62
CA MET A 319 7.65 -9.62 -12.64
C MET A 319 8.65 -8.81 -11.81
N HIS A 320 9.07 -9.33 -10.63
CA HIS A 320 10.13 -8.69 -9.85
C HIS A 320 11.46 -8.62 -10.63
N LYS A 321 11.87 -9.71 -11.28
CA LYS A 321 13.09 -9.73 -12.08
C LYS A 321 13.05 -8.74 -13.25
N ALA A 322 11.92 -8.64 -13.94
CA ALA A 322 11.69 -7.65 -14.99
C ALA A 322 11.78 -6.21 -14.45
N ARG A 323 11.13 -5.95 -13.32
CA ARG A 323 11.24 -4.67 -12.61
C ARG A 323 12.69 -4.33 -12.29
N VAL A 324 13.48 -5.27 -11.76
CA VAL A 324 14.90 -5.02 -11.43
C VAL A 324 15.72 -4.66 -12.66
N ARG A 325 15.51 -5.33 -13.80
CA ARG A 325 16.24 -4.99 -15.05
C ARG A 325 15.92 -3.57 -15.51
N ALA A 326 14.64 -3.21 -15.56
CA ALA A 326 14.21 -1.85 -15.90
C ALA A 326 14.68 -0.80 -14.87
N ASN A 327 14.69 -1.14 -13.58
CA ASN A 327 15.20 -0.30 -12.52
C ASN A 327 16.70 0.00 -12.70
N ASN A 328 17.50 -1.02 -13.00
CA ASN A 328 18.93 -0.85 -13.27
C ASN A 328 19.15 0.01 -14.52
N TYR A 329 18.34 -0.17 -15.58
CA TYR A 329 18.38 0.68 -16.75
C TYR A 329 18.11 2.15 -16.41
N PHE A 330 17.06 2.44 -15.64
CA PHE A 330 16.70 3.80 -15.19
C PHE A 330 17.86 4.47 -14.45
N TRP A 331 18.38 3.82 -13.40
CA TRP A 331 19.43 4.41 -12.56
C TRP A 331 20.75 4.60 -13.33
N ASN A 332 21.15 3.66 -14.17
CA ASN A 332 22.34 3.79 -15.00
C ASN A 332 22.23 4.98 -15.97
N ARG A 333 21.10 5.13 -16.65
CA ARG A 333 20.88 6.28 -17.55
C ARG A 333 20.79 7.60 -16.79
N LEU A 334 20.12 7.62 -15.65
CA LEU A 334 20.02 8.82 -14.83
C LEU A 334 21.39 9.27 -14.35
N TYR A 335 22.23 8.38 -13.83
CA TYR A 335 23.58 8.73 -13.39
C TYR A 335 24.44 9.28 -14.52
N GLN A 336 24.40 8.66 -15.68
CA GLN A 336 25.12 9.18 -16.87
C GLN A 336 24.64 10.58 -17.29
N LYS A 337 23.34 10.87 -17.18
CA LYS A 337 22.79 12.20 -17.45
C LYS A 337 23.27 13.23 -16.42
N LEU A 338 23.22 12.90 -15.14
CA LEU A 338 23.66 13.77 -14.05
C LEU A 338 25.16 14.08 -14.15
N GLU A 339 25.99 13.07 -14.41
CA GLU A 339 27.43 13.24 -14.62
C GLU A 339 27.74 14.20 -15.78
N LYS A 340 27.07 14.05 -16.91
CA LYS A 340 27.21 14.96 -18.07
C LYS A 340 26.80 16.41 -17.75
N LYS A 341 25.89 16.60 -16.79
CA LYS A 341 25.45 17.93 -16.31
C LYS A 341 26.31 18.48 -15.17
N GLY A 342 27.25 17.71 -14.63
CA GLY A 342 28.01 18.08 -13.43
C GLY A 342 27.14 18.15 -12.16
N GLU A 343 26.02 17.47 -12.14
CA GLU A 343 25.10 17.44 -11.01
C GLU A 343 25.38 16.22 -10.12
N SER A 344 25.34 16.41 -8.82
CA SER A 344 25.45 15.28 -7.88
C SER A 344 24.06 14.65 -7.66
N ARG A 345 24.05 13.32 -7.42
CA ARG A 345 22.84 12.60 -7.02
C ARG A 345 22.12 13.29 -5.86
N ASN A 346 22.85 13.68 -4.82
CA ASN A 346 22.30 14.26 -3.61
C ASN A 346 21.62 15.61 -3.86
N SER A 347 22.07 16.40 -4.84
CA SER A 347 21.44 17.67 -5.18
C SER A 347 20.10 17.48 -5.93
N VAL A 348 19.92 16.35 -6.59
CA VAL A 348 18.73 16.06 -7.41
C VAL A 348 17.70 15.26 -6.64
N LEU A 349 18.15 14.37 -5.75
CA LEU A 349 17.31 13.47 -4.95
C LEU A 349 17.09 13.97 -3.52
N ALA A 350 17.60 15.15 -3.17
CA ALA A 350 17.42 15.76 -1.84
C ALA A 350 15.94 16.04 -1.50
N ILE A 351 15.07 16.05 -2.51
CA ILE A 351 13.60 16.16 -2.33
C ILE A 351 12.97 14.79 -2.01
N ARG A 352 13.66 13.70 -2.30
CA ARG A 352 13.26 12.35 -1.89
C ARG A 352 13.76 12.09 -0.47
N ASN A 353 13.28 12.83 0.49
CA ASN A 353 13.26 12.36 1.86
C ASN A 353 12.31 11.16 1.88
N TYR A 354 12.88 9.99 1.61
CA TYR A 354 12.31 8.73 2.08
C TYR A 354 12.37 8.76 3.61
N GLU A 355 11.58 9.60 4.22
CA GLU A 355 11.06 9.28 5.53
C GLU A 355 10.33 7.96 5.29
N LYS A 356 11.04 6.92 5.68
CA LYS A 356 10.65 5.54 5.81
C LYS A 356 9.15 5.38 5.60
N ASP A 357 8.76 4.96 4.41
CA ASP A 357 7.44 4.37 4.18
C ASP A 357 7.34 3.11 5.04
N LEU A 358 7.09 3.33 6.33
CA LEU A 358 6.81 2.29 7.31
C LEU A 358 5.47 1.61 7.05
N PHE A 359 4.72 2.06 6.05
CA PHE A 359 3.32 1.65 5.83
C PHE A 359 2.94 1.39 4.37
N SER A 360 3.86 1.07 3.49
CA SER A 360 3.50 0.58 2.16
C SER A 360 3.23 -0.93 2.18
N CYS A 361 2.07 -1.32 2.68
CA CYS A 361 1.46 -2.63 2.39
C CYS A 361 0.21 -2.47 1.53
#